data_b38337ac98ba2026de947ebd220d16ab
#
_entry.id   b38337ac98ba2026de947ebd220d16ab
#
_cell.length_a   1.000
_cell.length_b   1.000
_cell.length_c   1.000
_cell.angle_alpha   90.00
_cell.angle_beta   90.00
_cell.angle_gamma   90.00
#
_symmetry.space_group_name_H-M   'P 1'
#
loop_
_entity.id
_entity.type
_entity.pdbx_description
1 polymer ?
#
loop_
_entity_poly.entity_id
_entity_poly.type
_entity_poly.pdbx_seq_one_letter_code
_entity_poly.pdbx_strand_id
1 'polypeptide(L)'
;MRPVPRWGKIGCVTLEWVALAVWVGGMIVLSGAVIPAVFNTFGGQDSGGMFLTKAFEGYQRFVMGAGAILGAAAWFRWWSRDPGIAVGRTEMVVLLVMVMIAGLIIMLLHPYAAELQALAFATRDEAAKKAALERFFRVLMPIRSLYMVNLILGLILIGIKAKQSIVQGGREQ
;
A
#
# COMPACT_ATOMS: atom_id res chain seq x y z
N MET A 1 -21.34 6.71 -28.11
CA MET A 1 -20.11 6.22 -27.50
C MET A 1 -19.87 4.79 -27.97
N ARG A 2 -18.64 4.41 -28.34
CA ARG A 2 -18.36 3.03 -28.79
C ARG A 2 -18.25 2.13 -27.56
N PRO A 3 -18.93 0.97 -27.52
CA PRO A 3 -18.79 0.02 -26.42
C PRO A 3 -17.32 -0.43 -26.31
N VAL A 4 -16.83 -0.52 -25.07
CA VAL A 4 -15.46 -0.99 -24.82
C VAL A 4 -15.36 -2.45 -25.29
N PRO A 5 -14.35 -2.81 -26.08
CA PRO A 5 -14.20 -4.18 -26.55
C PRO A 5 -14.00 -5.13 -25.35
N ARG A 6 -14.51 -6.36 -25.46
CA ARG A 6 -14.50 -7.36 -24.38
C ARG A 6 -13.10 -7.57 -23.79
N TRP A 7 -12.07 -7.62 -24.62
CA TRP A 7 -10.68 -7.75 -24.20
C TRP A 7 -10.18 -6.56 -23.37
N GLY A 8 -10.62 -5.33 -23.68
CA GLY A 8 -10.28 -4.15 -22.89
C GLY A 8 -10.86 -4.19 -21.47
N LYS A 9 -12.09 -4.71 -21.33
CA LYS A 9 -12.74 -4.93 -20.02
C LYS A 9 -11.97 -5.97 -19.20
N ILE A 10 -11.65 -7.11 -19.79
CA ILE A 10 -10.90 -8.19 -19.15
C ILE A 10 -9.53 -7.67 -18.70
N GLY A 11 -8.78 -7.02 -19.59
CA GLY A 11 -7.46 -6.47 -19.28
C GLY A 11 -7.49 -5.47 -18.13
N CYS A 12 -8.46 -4.55 -18.12
CA CYS A 12 -8.63 -3.57 -17.05
C CYS A 12 -8.88 -4.25 -15.70
N VAL A 13 -9.81 -5.19 -15.63
CA VAL A 13 -10.14 -5.92 -14.41
C VAL A 13 -8.95 -6.75 -13.91
N THR A 14 -8.24 -7.43 -14.82
CA THR A 14 -7.05 -8.22 -14.47
C THR A 14 -5.95 -7.34 -13.88
N LEU A 15 -5.67 -6.19 -14.48
CA LEU A 15 -4.68 -5.23 -13.97
C LEU A 15 -5.05 -4.70 -12.58
N GLU A 16 -6.33 -4.43 -12.34
CA GLU A 16 -6.79 -4.03 -11.01
C GLU A 16 -6.55 -5.11 -9.96
N TRP A 17 -6.86 -6.38 -10.27
CA TRP A 17 -6.64 -7.49 -9.35
C TRP A 17 -5.15 -7.71 -9.07
N VAL A 18 -4.30 -7.64 -10.10
CA VAL A 18 -2.84 -7.75 -9.94
C VAL A 18 -2.31 -6.59 -9.09
N ALA A 19 -2.74 -5.36 -9.33
CA ALA A 19 -2.32 -4.21 -8.55
C ALA A 19 -2.75 -4.31 -7.08
N LEU A 20 -3.98 -4.77 -6.80
CA LEU A 20 -4.45 -5.03 -5.44
C LEU A 20 -3.67 -6.16 -4.77
N ALA A 21 -3.37 -7.25 -5.49
CA ALA A 21 -2.58 -8.35 -4.97
C ALA A 21 -1.16 -7.89 -4.58
N VAL A 22 -0.53 -7.06 -5.41
CA VAL A 22 0.79 -6.47 -5.11
C VAL A 22 0.72 -5.56 -3.89
N TRP A 23 -0.28 -4.68 -3.81
CA TRP A 23 -0.43 -3.74 -2.69
C TRP A 23 -0.71 -4.46 -1.37
N VAL A 24 -1.77 -5.24 -1.32
CA VAL A 24 -2.23 -5.91 -0.09
C VAL A 24 -1.32 -7.09 0.25
N GLY A 25 -1.01 -7.94 -0.72
CA GLY A 25 -0.15 -9.11 -0.54
C GLY A 25 1.28 -8.74 -0.16
N GLY A 26 1.85 -7.71 -0.77
CA GLY A 26 3.16 -7.19 -0.40
C GLY A 26 3.23 -6.73 1.05
N MET A 27 2.17 -6.08 1.56
CA MET A 27 2.10 -5.65 2.96
C MET A 27 1.97 -6.84 3.92
N ILE A 28 1.18 -7.85 3.56
CA ILE A 28 1.05 -9.08 4.35
C ILE A 28 2.39 -9.81 4.44
N VAL A 29 3.10 -9.96 3.31
CA VAL A 29 4.41 -10.62 3.29
C VAL A 29 5.45 -9.84 4.10
N LEU A 30 5.50 -8.51 3.94
CA LEU A 30 6.39 -7.66 4.74
C LEU A 30 6.13 -7.82 6.24
N SER A 31 4.88 -7.72 6.65
CA SER A 31 4.51 -7.75 8.07
C SER A 31 4.60 -9.16 8.68
N GLY A 32 4.19 -10.19 7.94
CA GLY A 32 4.08 -11.55 8.44
C GLY A 32 5.33 -12.41 8.27
N ALA A 33 6.18 -12.11 7.29
CA ALA A 33 7.35 -12.92 7.00
C ALA A 33 8.66 -12.11 7.13
N VAL A 34 8.77 -10.97 6.47
CA VAL A 34 10.03 -10.23 6.40
C VAL A 34 10.42 -9.63 7.76
N ILE A 35 9.51 -8.97 8.46
CA ILE A 35 9.79 -8.37 9.76
C ILE A 35 10.25 -9.43 10.78
N PRO A 36 9.52 -10.54 11.00
CA PRO A 36 9.97 -11.59 11.92
C PRO A 36 11.31 -12.22 11.51
N ALA A 37 11.50 -12.50 10.22
CA ALA A 37 12.74 -13.09 9.72
C ALA A 37 13.95 -12.18 9.98
N VAL A 38 13.82 -10.88 9.76
CA VAL A 38 14.91 -9.91 9.99
C VAL A 38 15.29 -9.86 11.47
N PHE A 39 14.30 -9.76 12.37
CA PHE A 39 14.59 -9.73 13.81
C PHE A 39 15.21 -11.04 14.32
N ASN A 40 14.76 -12.18 13.82
CA ASN A 40 15.32 -13.48 14.17
C ASN A 40 16.75 -13.69 13.64
N THR A 41 17.10 -13.11 12.48
CA THR A 41 18.39 -13.31 11.84
C THR A 41 19.45 -12.34 12.35
N PHE A 42 19.11 -11.08 12.51
CA PHE A 42 20.07 -10.02 12.86
C PHE A 42 20.19 -9.77 14.37
N GLY A 43 19.32 -10.36 15.20
CA GLY A 43 19.43 -10.39 16.68
C GLY A 43 19.54 -9.03 17.38
N GLY A 44 19.45 -7.93 16.66
CA GLY A 44 19.63 -6.58 17.16
C GLY A 44 18.87 -5.52 16.35
N GLN A 45 18.55 -4.41 17.00
CA GLN A 45 17.73 -3.36 16.40
C GLN A 45 18.45 -2.56 15.31
N ASP A 46 19.78 -2.45 15.35
CA ASP A 46 20.53 -1.52 14.50
C ASP A 46 20.63 -2.02 13.03
N SER A 47 21.19 -3.19 12.78
CA SER A 47 21.33 -3.75 11.43
C SER A 47 20.00 -4.20 10.82
N GLY A 48 19.13 -4.81 11.63
CA GLY A 48 17.80 -5.21 11.22
C GLY A 48 16.91 -4.01 10.86
N GLY A 49 17.01 -2.90 11.62
CA GLY A 49 16.29 -1.68 11.34
C GLY A 49 16.65 -1.05 10.00
N MET A 50 17.94 -0.98 9.65
CA MET A 50 18.38 -0.48 8.34
C MET A 50 17.89 -1.35 7.18
N PHE A 51 17.96 -2.68 7.33
CA PHE A 51 17.44 -3.59 6.32
C PHE A 51 15.94 -3.40 6.10
N LEU A 52 15.16 -3.29 7.19
CA LEU A 52 13.71 -3.06 7.10
C LEU A 52 13.39 -1.75 6.41
N THR A 53 14.12 -0.67 6.70
CA THR A 53 13.91 0.62 6.01
C THR A 53 14.07 0.46 4.50
N LYS A 54 15.11 -0.26 4.05
CA LYS A 54 15.32 -0.54 2.61
C LYS A 54 14.25 -1.45 2.00
N ALA A 55 13.79 -2.45 2.75
CA ALA A 55 12.70 -3.33 2.31
C ALA A 55 11.38 -2.52 2.14
N PHE A 56 11.07 -1.61 3.08
CA PHE A 56 9.93 -0.72 2.96
C PHE A 56 10.06 0.27 1.81
N GLU A 57 11.24 0.86 1.57
CA GLU A 57 11.49 1.70 0.39
C GLU A 57 11.22 0.93 -0.92
N GLY A 58 11.70 -0.30 -1.02
CA GLY A 58 11.41 -1.18 -2.16
C GLY A 58 9.91 -1.40 -2.34
N TYR A 59 9.22 -1.79 -1.27
CA TYR A 59 7.78 -2.00 -1.29
C TYR A 59 7.00 -0.75 -1.70
N GLN A 60 7.38 0.44 -1.22
CA GLN A 60 6.72 1.70 -1.57
C GLN A 60 6.73 1.98 -3.07
N ARG A 61 7.80 1.61 -3.79
CA ARG A 61 7.85 1.72 -5.27
C ARG A 61 6.77 0.86 -5.94
N PHE A 62 6.56 -0.35 -5.44
CA PHE A 62 5.49 -1.23 -5.93
C PHE A 62 4.10 -0.67 -5.60
N VAL A 63 3.91 -0.09 -4.40
CA VAL A 63 2.65 0.56 -4.00
C VAL A 63 2.35 1.76 -4.90
N MET A 64 3.35 2.58 -5.23
CA MET A 64 3.16 3.69 -6.17
C MET A 64 2.73 3.20 -7.56
N GLY A 65 3.38 2.17 -8.08
CA GLY A 65 3.00 1.54 -9.35
C GLY A 65 1.59 0.95 -9.32
N ALA A 66 1.26 0.21 -8.26
CA ALA A 66 -0.07 -0.36 -8.06
C ALA A 66 -1.14 0.74 -7.94
N GLY A 67 -0.85 1.82 -7.19
CA GLY A 67 -1.73 2.98 -7.05
C GLY A 67 -1.99 3.68 -8.39
N ALA A 68 -0.95 3.85 -9.20
CA ALA A 68 -1.09 4.42 -10.54
C ALA A 68 -1.97 3.54 -11.45
N ILE A 69 -1.77 2.21 -11.43
CA ILE A 69 -2.58 1.25 -12.20
C ILE A 69 -4.05 1.30 -11.74
N LEU A 70 -4.30 1.25 -10.42
CA LEU A 70 -5.66 1.31 -9.85
C LEU A 70 -6.34 2.63 -10.18
N GLY A 71 -5.63 3.75 -10.08
CA GLY A 71 -6.14 5.07 -10.45
C GLY A 71 -6.47 5.18 -11.92
N ALA A 72 -5.57 4.72 -12.81
CA ALA A 72 -5.79 4.72 -14.25
C ALA A 72 -6.98 3.81 -14.66
N ALA A 73 -7.08 2.62 -14.06
CA ALA A 73 -8.19 1.72 -14.29
C ALA A 73 -9.53 2.29 -13.80
N ALA A 74 -9.55 2.88 -12.60
CA ALA A 74 -10.75 3.55 -12.07
C ALA A 74 -11.16 4.74 -12.95
N TRP A 75 -10.19 5.55 -13.39
CA TRP A 75 -10.43 6.65 -14.34
C TRP A 75 -11.00 6.15 -15.66
N PHE A 76 -10.41 5.12 -16.25
CA PHE A 76 -10.88 4.51 -17.50
C PHE A 76 -12.31 3.99 -17.36
N ARG A 77 -12.62 3.28 -16.27
CA ARG A 77 -13.97 2.77 -15.96
C ARG A 77 -14.98 3.90 -15.78
N TRP A 78 -14.60 4.96 -15.10
CA TRP A 78 -15.45 6.14 -14.91
C TRP A 78 -15.71 6.86 -16.23
N TRP A 79 -14.69 7.01 -17.08
CA TRP A 79 -14.80 7.64 -18.39
C TRP A 79 -15.64 6.84 -19.36
N SER A 80 -15.49 5.53 -19.39
CA SER A 80 -16.19 4.64 -20.36
C SER A 80 -17.70 4.60 -20.17
N ARG A 81 -18.20 4.95 -18.96
CA ARG A 81 -19.64 4.92 -18.58
C ARG A 81 -20.34 3.60 -18.93
N ASP A 82 -19.59 2.51 -19.09
CA ASP A 82 -20.13 1.20 -19.40
C ASP A 82 -20.70 0.57 -18.11
N PRO A 83 -22.00 0.26 -18.06
CA PRO A 83 -22.64 -0.28 -16.84
C PRO A 83 -22.03 -1.62 -16.40
N GLY A 84 -21.41 -2.39 -17.31
CA GLY A 84 -20.74 -3.65 -16.99
C GLY A 84 -19.41 -3.50 -16.24
N ILE A 85 -18.81 -2.29 -16.20
CA ILE A 85 -17.55 -2.01 -15.48
C ILE A 85 -17.64 -0.72 -14.65
N ALA A 86 -18.84 -0.23 -14.36
CA ALA A 86 -19.03 1.02 -13.62
C ALA A 86 -18.40 0.96 -12.23
N VAL A 87 -17.66 2.02 -11.88
CA VAL A 87 -17.05 2.17 -10.54
C VAL A 87 -18.11 2.64 -9.55
N GLY A 88 -18.28 1.91 -8.45
CA GLY A 88 -19.15 2.32 -7.36
C GLY A 88 -18.56 3.52 -6.58
N ARG A 89 -19.44 4.39 -6.04
CA ARG A 89 -18.98 5.52 -5.20
C ARG A 89 -18.13 5.08 -4.02
N THR A 90 -18.53 4.00 -3.36
CA THR A 90 -17.80 3.44 -2.21
C THR A 90 -16.40 2.93 -2.63
N GLU A 91 -16.29 2.26 -3.79
CA GLU A 91 -15.03 1.80 -4.35
C GLU A 91 -14.08 2.99 -4.60
N MET A 92 -14.60 4.07 -5.22
CA MET A 92 -13.82 5.27 -5.50
C MET A 92 -13.33 5.95 -4.22
N VAL A 93 -14.19 6.08 -3.21
CA VAL A 93 -13.83 6.69 -1.92
C VAL A 93 -12.76 5.87 -1.21
N VAL A 94 -12.93 4.55 -1.12
CA VAL A 94 -11.95 3.67 -0.46
C VAL A 94 -10.61 3.74 -1.19
N LEU A 95 -10.59 3.68 -2.51
CA LEU A 95 -9.37 3.81 -3.31
C LEU A 95 -8.68 5.17 -3.08
N LEU A 96 -9.46 6.26 -3.08
CA LEU A 96 -8.92 7.60 -2.84
C LEU A 96 -8.28 7.70 -1.46
N VAL A 97 -8.95 7.21 -0.41
CA VAL A 97 -8.41 7.21 0.96
C VAL A 97 -7.14 6.37 1.04
N MET A 98 -7.09 5.19 0.41
CA MET A 98 -5.88 4.35 0.35
C MET A 98 -4.71 5.08 -0.30
N VAL A 99 -4.93 5.74 -1.44
CA VAL A 99 -3.89 6.51 -2.15
C VAL A 99 -3.43 7.71 -1.33
N MET A 100 -4.35 8.42 -0.66
CA MET A 100 -4.02 9.53 0.23
C MET A 100 -3.15 9.09 1.41
N ILE A 101 -3.50 7.99 2.07
CA ILE A 101 -2.70 7.42 3.18
C ILE A 101 -1.32 6.99 2.67
N ALA A 102 -1.25 6.29 1.53
CA ALA A 102 0.03 5.89 0.94
C ALA A 102 0.90 7.11 0.58
N GLY A 103 0.32 8.14 -0.03
CA GLY A 103 1.01 9.39 -0.33
C GLY A 103 1.54 10.09 0.92
N LEU A 104 0.73 10.18 1.98
CA LEU A 104 1.15 10.73 3.27
C LEU A 104 2.36 9.98 3.86
N ILE A 105 2.31 8.65 3.85
CA ILE A 105 3.40 7.82 4.35
C ILE A 105 4.66 8.05 3.50
N ILE A 106 4.56 7.96 2.18
CA ILE A 106 5.70 7.98 1.26
C ILE A 106 6.35 9.37 1.19
N MET A 107 5.54 10.42 1.12
CA MET A 107 6.04 11.78 0.87
C MET A 107 6.45 12.53 2.15
N LEU A 108 5.82 12.25 3.27
CA LEU A 108 6.03 13.01 4.50
C LEU A 108 6.65 12.17 5.62
N LEU A 109 6.05 11.04 5.95
CA LEU A 109 6.43 10.31 7.16
C LEU A 109 7.70 9.48 6.98
N HIS A 110 7.85 8.84 5.82
CA HIS A 110 9.00 7.97 5.57
C HIS A 110 10.32 8.75 5.46
N PRO A 111 10.46 9.85 4.69
CA PRO A 111 11.70 10.62 4.65
C PRO A 111 12.06 11.19 6.03
N TYR A 112 11.08 11.68 6.77
CA TYR A 112 11.31 12.18 8.13
C TYR A 112 11.82 11.09 9.09
N ALA A 113 11.24 9.88 9.02
CA ALA A 113 11.70 8.74 9.80
C ALA A 113 13.13 8.30 9.41
N ALA A 114 13.44 8.31 8.10
CA ALA A 114 14.76 7.95 7.59
C ALA A 114 15.84 8.95 8.05
N GLU A 115 15.54 10.24 8.07
CA GLU A 115 16.46 11.28 8.61
C GLU A 115 16.73 11.08 10.10
N LEU A 116 15.69 10.84 10.91
CA LEU A 116 15.85 10.56 12.34
C LEU A 116 16.69 9.30 12.59
N GLN A 117 16.49 8.27 11.78
CA GLN A 117 17.28 7.05 11.84
C GLN A 117 18.73 7.31 11.49
N ALA A 118 19.03 8.05 10.41
CA ALA A 118 20.37 8.42 10.01
C ALA A 118 21.10 9.22 11.09
N LEU A 119 20.40 10.19 11.72
CA LEU A 119 20.94 10.97 12.83
C LEU A 119 21.29 10.08 14.04
N ALA A 120 20.42 9.13 14.39
CA ALA A 120 20.66 8.20 15.49
C ALA A 120 21.92 7.35 15.28
N PHE A 121 22.17 6.91 14.04
CA PHE A 121 23.37 6.10 13.71
C PHE A 121 24.64 6.94 13.53
N ALA A 122 24.54 8.20 13.15
CA ALA A 122 25.70 9.10 13.01
C ALA A 122 26.22 9.62 14.36
N THR A 123 25.40 9.61 15.40
CA THR A 123 25.73 10.18 16.72
C THR A 123 26.57 9.21 17.54
N ARG A 124 27.76 9.65 18.00
CA ARG A 124 28.68 8.88 18.85
C ARG A 124 28.36 9.00 20.36
N ASP A 125 27.66 10.04 20.75
CA ASP A 125 27.24 10.24 22.14
C ASP A 125 26.02 9.36 22.46
N GLU A 126 26.16 8.46 23.42
CA GLU A 126 25.13 7.51 23.83
C GLU A 126 23.84 8.16 24.31
N ALA A 127 23.94 9.32 25.01
CA ALA A 127 22.77 10.04 25.48
C ALA A 127 21.99 10.67 24.31
N ALA A 128 22.68 11.28 23.35
CA ALA A 128 22.10 11.86 22.16
C ALA A 128 21.53 10.77 21.20
N LYS A 129 22.22 9.62 21.07
CA LYS A 129 21.75 8.46 20.32
C LYS A 129 20.44 7.93 20.89
N LYS A 130 20.35 7.75 22.21
CA LYS A 130 19.13 7.31 22.88
C LYS A 130 17.96 8.27 22.63
N ALA A 131 18.19 9.57 22.76
CA ALA A 131 17.16 10.58 22.50
C ALA A 131 16.68 10.58 21.03
N ALA A 132 17.59 10.37 20.06
CA ALA A 132 17.24 10.27 18.64
C ALA A 132 16.42 8.99 18.36
N LEU A 133 16.80 7.85 18.95
CA LEU A 133 16.05 6.60 18.84
C LEU A 133 14.63 6.70 19.44
N GLU A 134 14.49 7.35 20.61
CA GLU A 134 13.17 7.58 21.21
C GLU A 134 12.27 8.42 20.29
N ARG A 135 12.80 9.46 19.67
CA ARG A 135 12.06 10.27 18.67
C ARG A 135 11.68 9.44 17.46
N PHE A 136 12.59 8.65 16.92
CA PHE A 136 12.35 7.74 15.81
C PHE A 136 11.20 6.75 16.11
N PHE A 137 11.24 6.07 17.26
CA PHE A 137 10.18 5.15 17.66
C PHE A 137 8.82 5.84 17.84
N ARG A 138 8.80 7.08 18.35
CA ARG A 138 7.58 7.86 18.47
C ARG A 138 6.94 8.18 17.12
N VAL A 139 7.75 8.46 16.09
CA VAL A 139 7.28 8.68 14.71
C VAL A 139 6.87 7.37 14.04
N LEU A 140 7.51 6.26 14.38
CA LEU A 140 7.23 4.97 13.80
C LEU A 140 5.84 4.43 14.17
N MET A 141 5.31 4.77 15.35
CA MET A 141 3.99 4.31 15.81
C MET A 141 2.85 4.76 14.88
N PRO A 142 2.66 6.05 14.56
CA PRO A 142 1.62 6.48 13.63
C PRO A 142 1.83 5.90 12.22
N ILE A 143 3.06 5.74 11.76
CA ILE A 143 3.35 5.10 10.46
C ILE A 143 2.80 3.67 10.42
N ARG A 144 3.07 2.87 11.46
CA ARG A 144 2.55 1.50 11.58
C ARG A 144 1.03 1.46 11.60
N SER A 145 0.39 2.36 12.34
CA SER A 145 -1.07 2.47 12.39
C SER A 145 -1.66 2.79 11.02
N LEU A 146 -1.06 3.72 10.28
CA LEU A 146 -1.50 4.07 8.93
C LEU A 146 -1.33 2.90 7.94
N TYR A 147 -0.25 2.12 8.04
CA TYR A 147 -0.11 0.91 7.23
C TYR A 147 -1.19 -0.12 7.54
N MET A 148 -1.55 -0.33 8.82
CA MET A 148 -2.62 -1.25 9.22
C MET A 148 -3.98 -0.76 8.70
N VAL A 149 -4.28 0.53 8.82
CA VAL A 149 -5.51 1.11 8.26
C VAL A 149 -5.55 0.91 6.74
N ASN A 150 -4.45 1.16 6.05
CA ASN A 150 -4.36 0.98 4.60
C ASN A 150 -4.54 -0.49 4.18
N LEU A 151 -3.99 -1.44 4.95
CA LEU A 151 -4.21 -2.88 4.75
C LEU A 151 -5.69 -3.25 4.89
N ILE A 152 -6.36 -2.77 5.94
CA ILE A 152 -7.80 -3.02 6.17
C ILE A 152 -8.62 -2.45 5.02
N LEU A 153 -8.34 -1.23 4.58
CA LEU A 153 -9.01 -0.62 3.43
C LEU A 153 -8.79 -1.42 2.15
N GLY A 154 -7.59 -1.95 1.94
CA GLY A 154 -7.28 -2.84 0.81
C GLY A 154 -8.11 -4.12 0.83
N LEU A 155 -8.26 -4.76 2.00
CA LEU A 155 -9.12 -5.95 2.16
C LEU A 155 -10.60 -5.62 1.92
N ILE A 156 -11.08 -4.46 2.40
CA ILE A 156 -12.44 -3.97 2.13
C ILE A 156 -12.64 -3.76 0.62
N LEU A 157 -11.66 -3.16 -0.06
CA LEU A 157 -11.72 -2.94 -1.51
C LEU A 157 -11.79 -4.25 -2.29
N ILE A 158 -11.01 -5.26 -1.90
CA ILE A 158 -11.08 -6.63 -2.45
C ILE A 158 -12.49 -7.20 -2.25
N GLY A 159 -13.06 -7.08 -1.05
CA GLY A 159 -14.42 -7.55 -0.76
C GLY A 159 -15.50 -6.87 -1.62
N ILE A 160 -15.39 -5.55 -1.81
CA ILE A 160 -16.31 -4.79 -2.68
C ILE A 160 -16.22 -5.31 -4.12
N LYS A 161 -15.01 -5.50 -4.65
CA LYS A 161 -14.80 -6.00 -6.02
C LYS A 161 -15.27 -7.44 -6.20
N ALA A 162 -15.01 -8.31 -5.24
CA ALA A 162 -15.50 -9.69 -5.26
C ALA A 162 -17.04 -9.73 -5.30
N LYS A 163 -17.71 -8.93 -4.46
CA LYS A 163 -19.18 -8.80 -4.49
C LYS A 163 -19.70 -8.34 -5.84
N GLN A 164 -19.06 -7.34 -6.46
CA GLN A 164 -19.46 -6.82 -7.78
C GLN A 164 -19.33 -7.91 -8.85
N SER A 165 -18.25 -8.68 -8.84
CA SER A 165 -18.02 -9.77 -9.79
C SER A 165 -19.09 -10.87 -9.69
N ILE A 166 -19.49 -11.24 -8.47
CA ILE A 166 -20.55 -12.26 -8.25
C ILE A 166 -21.90 -11.76 -8.75
N VAL A 167 -22.27 -10.51 -8.46
CA VAL A 167 -23.56 -9.93 -8.86
C VAL A 167 -23.66 -9.78 -10.38
N GLN A 168 -22.55 -9.48 -11.05
CA GLN A 168 -22.52 -9.37 -12.51
C GLN A 168 -22.61 -10.75 -13.18
N GLY A 169 -21.90 -11.75 -12.68
CA GLY A 169 -21.98 -13.13 -13.23
C GLY A 169 -23.36 -13.78 -13.10
N GLY A 170 -24.13 -13.43 -12.06
CA GLY A 170 -25.49 -13.94 -11.87
C GLY A 170 -26.55 -13.27 -12.76
N ARG A 171 -26.23 -12.19 -13.48
CA ARG A 171 -27.15 -11.52 -14.43
C ARG A 171 -27.01 -12.02 -15.87
N GLU A 172 -25.97 -12.78 -16.15
CA GLU A 172 -25.70 -13.34 -17.48
C GLU A 172 -26.22 -14.79 -17.62
N GLN A 173 -26.74 -15.39 -16.57
CA GLN A 173 -27.45 -16.68 -16.56
C GLN A 173 -28.98 -16.47 -16.63
#